data_e9527a9edbacfefb573a27d4d356f764
#
_entry.id   e9527a9edbacfefb573a27d4d356f764
#
_cell.length_a   1.000
_cell.length_b   1.000
_cell.length_c   1.000
_cell.angle_alpha   90.00
_cell.angle_beta   90.00
_cell.angle_gamma   90.00
#
_symmetry.space_group_name_H-M   'P 1'
#
loop_
_entity.id
_entity.type
_entity.pdbx_description
1 polymer ?
#
loop_
_entity_poly.entity_id
_entity_poly.type
_entity_poly.pdbx_seq_one_letter_code
_entity_poly.pdbx_strand_id
1 'polypeptide(L)'
;MGYLQTTYQLSERRACRLVGAHCRTMRYQARVRPDEPELRERLRALAAQRPRWGYRRLHVLLQREFGVINHKRVYRLYRLEHLKLRQRKRKRVAILSREAPVSVARPREAWAMDFMQDVLVDGRRFRTLNILDLATRECLAIEVDTSLPGQRVLRVLDQIIAWYGVPKRITLDNGPEFAGRALDAWAYAHQVLLDFIEPGKPTQNGHLESFNGKFRDECLKTSVSTCTGLPL
;
A
#
# COMPACT_ATOMS: atom_id res chain seq x y z
N MET A 1 -40.50 9.22 14.11
CA MET A 1 -41.79 9.70 13.56
C MET A 1 -42.91 8.72 13.83
N GLY A 2 -42.82 7.45 13.41
CA GLY A 2 -43.83 6.45 13.63
C GLY A 2 -44.29 6.37 15.10
N TYR A 3 -43.36 6.40 16.04
CA TYR A 3 -43.66 6.41 17.47
C TYR A 3 -44.57 7.57 17.89
N LEU A 4 -44.33 8.81 17.42
CA LEU A 4 -45.20 9.97 17.72
C LEU A 4 -46.60 9.87 17.13
N GLN A 5 -46.70 9.25 15.96
CA GLN A 5 -47.97 9.03 15.29
C GLN A 5 -48.79 7.93 15.97
N THR A 6 -48.15 6.81 16.34
CA THR A 6 -48.88 5.69 16.95
C THR A 6 -49.20 5.92 18.44
N THR A 7 -48.24 6.45 19.20
CA THR A 7 -48.44 6.64 20.67
C THR A 7 -49.28 7.85 21.01
N TYR A 8 -49.10 8.97 20.27
CA TYR A 8 -49.80 10.24 20.59
C TYR A 8 -50.86 10.62 19.57
N GLN A 9 -51.19 9.74 18.61
CA GLN A 9 -52.17 9.94 17.55
C GLN A 9 -52.01 11.29 16.81
N LEU A 10 -50.78 11.76 16.68
CA LEU A 10 -50.45 13.03 16.03
C LEU A 10 -50.48 12.89 14.52
N SER A 11 -51.04 13.91 13.83
CA SER A 11 -50.91 13.99 12.37
C SER A 11 -49.43 14.11 11.97
N GLU A 12 -49.06 13.57 10.78
CA GLU A 12 -47.70 13.64 10.25
C GLU A 12 -47.13 15.07 10.26
N ARG A 13 -47.91 16.04 9.86
CA ARG A 13 -47.50 17.46 9.84
C ARG A 13 -47.17 17.98 11.24
N ARG A 14 -47.96 17.60 12.27
CA ARG A 14 -47.76 18.04 13.66
C ARG A 14 -46.53 17.34 14.25
N ALA A 15 -46.35 16.06 13.96
CA ALA A 15 -45.18 15.29 14.35
C ALA A 15 -43.90 15.84 13.68
N CYS A 16 -43.92 16.16 12.39
CA CYS A 16 -42.79 16.80 11.68
C CYS A 16 -42.42 18.14 12.31
N ARG A 17 -43.41 18.98 12.66
CA ARG A 17 -43.18 20.27 13.30
C ARG A 17 -42.51 20.13 14.67
N LEU A 18 -42.96 19.17 15.48
CA LEU A 18 -42.39 18.91 16.81
C LEU A 18 -40.92 18.44 16.75
N VAL A 19 -40.57 17.65 15.74
CA VAL A 19 -39.19 17.13 15.55
C VAL A 19 -38.32 18.13 14.77
N GLY A 20 -38.86 19.21 14.25
CA GLY A 20 -38.14 20.18 13.41
C GLY A 20 -37.74 19.60 12.04
N ALA A 21 -38.44 18.57 11.55
CA ALA A 21 -38.14 17.91 10.30
C ALA A 21 -39.18 18.24 9.22
N HIS A 22 -38.78 18.44 7.98
CA HIS A 22 -39.70 18.67 6.87
C HIS A 22 -40.35 17.35 6.43
N CYS A 23 -41.69 17.32 6.24
CA CYS A 23 -42.44 16.10 5.86
C CYS A 23 -41.91 15.44 4.58
N ARG A 24 -41.41 16.21 3.61
CA ARG A 24 -40.79 15.71 2.38
C ARG A 24 -39.52 14.88 2.67
N THR A 25 -38.75 15.32 3.65
CA THR A 25 -37.55 14.58 4.09
C THR A 25 -37.91 13.26 4.76
N MET A 26 -39.01 13.25 5.51
CA MET A 26 -39.48 12.06 6.22
C MET A 26 -40.09 11.01 5.26
N ARG A 27 -40.71 11.46 4.20
CA ARG A 27 -41.29 10.60 3.14
C ARG A 27 -40.25 10.16 2.11
N TYR A 28 -39.03 10.72 2.16
CA TYR A 28 -38.00 10.38 1.19
C TYR A 28 -37.59 8.93 1.30
N GLN A 29 -37.82 8.16 0.26
CA GLN A 29 -37.31 6.83 0.08
C GLN A 29 -36.13 6.90 -0.91
N ALA A 30 -34.96 6.39 -0.49
CA ALA A 30 -33.80 6.37 -1.35
C ALA A 30 -34.06 5.48 -2.57
N ARG A 31 -33.98 6.07 -3.76
CA ARG A 31 -34.15 5.32 -5.00
C ARG A 31 -32.92 4.41 -5.21
N VAL A 32 -33.11 3.10 -5.08
CA VAL A 32 -32.09 2.10 -5.43
C VAL A 32 -32.01 2.02 -6.95
N ARG A 33 -30.82 2.16 -7.51
CA ARG A 33 -30.60 2.01 -8.94
C ARG A 33 -30.60 0.52 -9.31
N PRO A 34 -31.11 0.13 -10.52
CA PRO A 34 -31.19 -1.28 -10.91
C PRO A 34 -29.82 -1.97 -10.98
N ASP A 35 -28.77 -1.24 -11.29
CA ASP A 35 -27.37 -1.73 -11.37
C ASP A 35 -26.67 -1.80 -10.00
N GLU A 36 -27.32 -1.42 -8.91
CA GLU A 36 -26.70 -1.39 -7.58
C GLU A 36 -26.43 -2.79 -6.99
N PRO A 37 -27.31 -3.79 -7.11
CA PRO A 37 -27.03 -5.13 -6.59
C PRO A 37 -25.79 -5.77 -7.22
N GLU A 38 -25.67 -5.71 -8.55
CA GLU A 38 -24.53 -6.25 -9.28
C GLU A 38 -23.23 -5.54 -8.89
N LEU A 39 -23.26 -4.21 -8.80
CA LEU A 39 -22.13 -3.41 -8.37
C LEU A 39 -21.68 -3.74 -6.94
N ARG A 40 -22.63 -4.03 -6.03
CA ARG A 40 -22.34 -4.42 -4.65
C ARG A 40 -21.69 -5.80 -4.58
N GLU A 41 -22.21 -6.75 -5.32
CA GLU A 41 -21.66 -8.11 -5.39
C GLU A 41 -20.23 -8.08 -5.91
N ARG A 42 -20.00 -7.36 -7.02
CA ARG A 42 -18.67 -7.22 -7.59
C ARG A 42 -17.69 -6.50 -6.65
N LEU A 43 -18.17 -5.44 -5.99
CA LEU A 43 -17.35 -4.72 -4.98
C LEU A 43 -16.93 -5.65 -3.82
N ARG A 44 -17.82 -6.53 -3.34
CA ARG A 44 -17.49 -7.54 -2.30
C ARG A 44 -16.47 -8.55 -2.81
N ALA A 45 -16.65 -9.07 -4.01
CA ALA A 45 -15.71 -10.01 -4.63
C ALA A 45 -14.31 -9.41 -4.78
N LEU A 46 -14.20 -8.17 -5.29
CA LEU A 46 -12.92 -7.47 -5.41
C LEU A 46 -12.28 -7.17 -4.05
N ALA A 47 -13.07 -6.80 -3.05
CA ALA A 47 -12.58 -6.57 -1.70
C ALA A 47 -12.05 -7.85 -1.03
N ALA A 48 -12.70 -8.99 -1.29
CA ALA A 48 -12.23 -10.30 -0.82
C ALA A 48 -10.90 -10.72 -1.49
N GLN A 49 -10.76 -10.48 -2.80
CA GLN A 49 -9.52 -10.75 -3.53
C GLN A 49 -8.37 -9.83 -3.10
N ARG A 50 -8.68 -8.60 -2.68
CA ARG A 50 -7.72 -7.55 -2.34
C ARG A 50 -7.99 -6.95 -0.96
N PRO A 51 -7.79 -7.70 0.14
CA PRO A 51 -8.23 -7.31 1.50
C PRO A 51 -7.65 -6.00 2.02
N ARG A 52 -6.52 -5.54 1.47
CA ARG A 52 -5.86 -4.30 1.88
C ARG A 52 -6.15 -3.11 0.97
N TRP A 53 -7.02 -3.30 -0.03
CA TRP A 53 -7.38 -2.20 -0.93
C TRP A 53 -8.55 -1.40 -0.38
N GLY A 54 -8.35 -0.09 -0.30
CA GLY A 54 -9.42 0.85 0.03
C GLY A 54 -10.32 1.13 -1.18
N TYR A 55 -11.47 1.75 -0.93
CA TYR A 55 -12.50 2.03 -1.94
C TYR A 55 -11.98 2.76 -3.20
N ARG A 56 -10.93 3.60 -3.08
CA ARG A 56 -10.37 4.32 -4.25
C ARG A 56 -9.73 3.38 -5.26
N ARG A 57 -8.97 2.39 -4.80
CA ARG A 57 -8.36 1.38 -5.68
C ARG A 57 -9.41 0.44 -6.25
N LEU A 58 -10.37 0.00 -5.42
CA LEU A 58 -11.49 -0.83 -5.87
C LEU A 58 -12.36 -0.09 -6.88
N HIS A 59 -12.56 1.23 -6.72
CA HIS A 59 -13.26 2.07 -7.69
C HIS A 59 -12.61 2.05 -9.07
N VAL A 60 -11.27 2.11 -9.15
CA VAL A 60 -10.56 2.04 -10.45
C VAL A 60 -10.82 0.71 -11.14
N LEU A 61 -10.86 -0.41 -10.41
CA LEU A 61 -11.18 -1.71 -11.00
C LEU A 61 -12.64 -1.76 -11.48
N LEU A 62 -13.58 -1.28 -10.67
CA LEU A 62 -14.98 -1.21 -11.05
C LEU A 62 -15.21 -0.31 -12.28
N GLN A 63 -14.46 0.78 -12.42
CA GLN A 63 -14.55 1.62 -13.61
C GLN A 63 -14.09 0.91 -14.89
N ARG A 64 -13.15 -0.02 -14.80
CA ARG A 64 -12.70 -0.81 -15.95
C ARG A 64 -13.77 -1.81 -16.43
N GLU A 65 -14.60 -2.29 -15.51
CA GLU A 65 -15.64 -3.30 -15.79
C GLU A 65 -17.00 -2.65 -16.13
N PHE A 66 -17.40 -1.64 -15.39
CA PHE A 66 -18.74 -1.02 -15.49
C PHE A 66 -18.73 0.38 -16.14
N GLY A 67 -17.57 0.87 -16.57
CA GLY A 67 -17.45 2.22 -17.13
C GLY A 67 -17.44 3.31 -16.06
N VAL A 68 -17.95 4.50 -16.41
CA VAL A 68 -17.86 5.69 -15.55
C VAL A 68 -18.80 5.57 -14.35
N ILE A 69 -18.24 5.38 -13.18
CA ILE A 69 -18.96 5.32 -11.89
C ILE A 69 -18.47 6.45 -10.99
N ASN A 70 -19.41 7.13 -10.31
CA ASN A 70 -19.05 8.14 -9.33
C ASN A 70 -18.40 7.52 -8.09
N HIS A 71 -17.18 7.98 -7.73
CA HIS A 71 -16.45 7.50 -6.56
C HIS A 71 -17.24 7.64 -5.24
N LYS A 72 -18.10 8.67 -5.11
CA LYS A 72 -18.95 8.84 -3.93
C LYS A 72 -19.99 7.71 -3.80
N ARG A 73 -20.49 7.19 -4.95
CA ARG A 73 -21.40 6.05 -4.98
C ARG A 73 -20.67 4.78 -4.48
N VAL A 74 -19.47 4.51 -5.02
CA VAL A 74 -18.67 3.37 -4.58
C VAL A 74 -18.33 3.48 -3.09
N TYR A 75 -17.98 4.68 -2.61
CA TYR A 75 -17.69 4.90 -1.19
C TYR A 75 -18.91 4.63 -0.30
N ARG A 76 -20.12 5.04 -0.72
CA ARG A 76 -21.37 4.75 0.00
C ARG A 76 -21.59 3.25 0.12
N LEU A 77 -21.49 2.52 -1.00
CA LEU A 77 -21.63 1.06 -1.02
C LEU A 77 -20.56 0.37 -0.18
N TYR A 78 -19.31 0.77 -0.31
CA TYR A 78 -18.18 0.25 0.47
C TYR A 78 -18.41 0.39 1.99
N ARG A 79 -19.06 1.48 2.41
CA ARG A 79 -19.46 1.65 3.82
C ARG A 79 -20.61 0.77 4.23
N LEU A 80 -21.63 0.63 3.37
CA LEU A 80 -22.80 -0.21 3.63
C LEU A 80 -22.43 -1.69 3.74
N GLU A 81 -21.46 -2.13 2.95
CA GLU A 81 -20.94 -3.51 2.98
C GLU A 81 -19.88 -3.73 4.08
N HIS A 82 -19.66 -2.78 4.97
CA HIS A 82 -18.70 -2.86 6.09
C HIS A 82 -17.25 -3.19 5.66
N LEU A 83 -16.86 -2.87 4.42
CA LEU A 83 -15.55 -3.17 3.85
C LEU A 83 -14.43 -2.22 4.30
N LYS A 84 -14.72 -1.32 5.25
CA LYS A 84 -13.74 -0.35 5.76
C LYS A 84 -12.49 -1.03 6.28
N LEU A 85 -11.33 -0.65 5.75
CA LEU A 85 -10.05 -1.05 6.30
C LEU A 85 -9.86 -0.48 7.70
N ARG A 86 -9.37 -1.33 8.60
CA ARG A 86 -9.00 -0.90 9.96
C ARG A 86 -7.80 0.03 9.88
N GLN A 87 -8.02 1.32 10.07
CA GLN A 87 -6.92 2.29 10.15
C GLN A 87 -6.29 2.22 11.55
N ARG A 88 -4.98 1.96 11.59
CA ARG A 88 -4.21 2.08 12.82
C ARG A 88 -4.09 3.57 13.16
N LYS A 89 -4.73 4.00 14.23
CA LYS A 89 -4.57 5.39 14.71
C LYS A 89 -3.09 5.58 15.07
N ARG A 90 -2.41 6.50 14.38
CA ARG A 90 -1.05 6.89 14.77
C ARG A 90 -1.13 7.54 16.15
N LYS A 91 -0.43 7.00 17.12
CA LYS A 91 -0.19 7.71 18.39
C LYS A 91 0.61 8.97 18.02
N ARG A 92 0.09 10.13 18.39
CA ARG A 92 0.86 11.39 18.30
C ARG A 92 1.94 11.31 19.37
N VAL A 93 3.16 10.98 18.99
CA VAL A 93 4.34 11.11 19.85
C VAL A 93 4.82 12.54 19.67
N ALA A 94 5.07 13.24 20.77
CA ALA A 94 5.71 14.54 20.74
C ALA A 94 7.06 14.39 20.02
N ILE A 95 7.25 15.12 18.94
CA ILE A 95 8.45 15.01 18.11
C ILE A 95 9.41 16.06 18.65
N LEU A 96 10.35 15.61 19.49
CA LEU A 96 11.56 16.37 19.77
C LEU A 96 12.42 16.33 18.48
N SER A 97 12.67 17.48 17.92
CA SER A 97 13.56 17.76 16.78
C SER A 97 13.88 16.56 15.86
N ARG A 98 13.32 16.56 14.67
CA ARG A 98 13.75 15.65 13.60
C ARG A 98 14.76 16.41 12.75
N GLU A 99 15.98 15.88 12.61
CA GLU A 99 16.81 16.25 11.48
C GLU A 99 16.01 16.01 10.21
N ALA A 100 15.92 17.02 9.37
CA ALA A 100 15.22 16.89 8.11
C ALA A 100 15.85 15.75 7.30
N PRO A 101 15.07 14.78 6.78
CA PRO A 101 15.64 13.78 5.91
C PRO A 101 16.36 14.48 4.76
N VAL A 102 17.57 14.01 4.45
CA VAL A 102 18.38 14.60 3.37
C VAL A 102 17.50 14.63 2.11
N SER A 103 17.17 15.84 1.67
CA SER A 103 16.35 16.03 0.48
C SER A 103 17.14 15.57 -0.74
N VAL A 104 16.74 14.46 -1.33
CA VAL A 104 17.29 14.01 -2.60
C VAL A 104 16.56 14.77 -3.70
N ALA A 105 17.24 15.77 -4.26
CA ALA A 105 16.60 16.68 -5.21
C ALA A 105 16.53 16.13 -6.64
N ARG A 106 17.40 15.20 -7.01
CA ARG A 106 17.52 14.72 -8.39
C ARG A 106 17.33 13.21 -8.50
N PRO A 107 16.63 12.73 -9.57
CA PRO A 107 16.54 11.33 -9.87
C PRO A 107 17.91 10.67 -10.01
N ARG A 108 18.02 9.42 -9.56
CA ARG A 108 19.21 8.55 -9.72
C ARG A 108 20.45 8.94 -8.91
N GLU A 109 20.40 10.03 -8.14
CA GLU A 109 21.52 10.42 -7.29
C GLU A 109 21.65 9.63 -6.00
N ALA A 110 20.52 9.17 -5.44
CA ALA A 110 20.53 8.42 -4.20
C ALA A 110 19.56 7.24 -4.26
N TRP A 111 20.07 6.07 -3.95
CA TRP A 111 19.30 4.82 -3.91
C TRP A 111 19.13 4.35 -2.47
N ALA A 112 18.16 3.48 -2.26
CA ALA A 112 18.01 2.72 -1.03
C ALA A 112 17.90 1.25 -1.38
N MET A 113 18.53 0.37 -0.62
CA MET A 113 18.41 -1.07 -0.79
C MET A 113 18.15 -1.78 0.53
N ASP A 114 17.38 -2.87 0.46
CA ASP A 114 16.99 -3.67 1.61
C ASP A 114 16.66 -5.09 1.21
N PHE A 115 16.84 -6.01 2.14
CA PHE A 115 16.45 -7.40 1.99
C PHE A 115 15.07 -7.66 2.59
N MET A 116 14.27 -8.40 1.86
CA MET A 116 13.03 -8.95 2.39
C MET A 116 13.06 -10.46 2.32
N GLN A 117 12.52 -11.14 3.32
CA GLN A 117 12.36 -12.59 3.33
C GLN A 117 10.88 -12.95 3.28
N ASP A 118 10.58 -14.03 2.57
CA ASP A 118 9.25 -14.63 2.56
C ASP A 118 9.37 -16.16 2.33
N VAL A 119 8.24 -16.87 2.33
CA VAL A 119 8.19 -18.31 2.23
C VAL A 119 7.29 -18.69 1.05
N LEU A 120 7.74 -19.58 0.19
CA LEU A 120 6.95 -20.16 -0.88
C LEU A 120 5.87 -21.10 -0.32
N VAL A 121 4.89 -21.45 -1.14
CA VAL A 121 3.80 -22.38 -0.76
C VAL A 121 4.31 -23.75 -0.32
N ASP A 122 5.42 -24.19 -0.90
CA ASP A 122 6.10 -25.46 -0.58
C ASP A 122 6.96 -25.39 0.70
N GLY A 123 6.96 -24.25 1.42
CA GLY A 123 7.70 -24.05 2.66
C GLY A 123 9.15 -23.59 2.45
N ARG A 124 9.67 -23.51 1.24
CA ARG A 124 11.02 -23.00 0.97
C ARG A 124 11.09 -21.50 1.23
N ARG A 125 12.14 -21.07 1.92
CA ARG A 125 12.42 -19.65 2.14
C ARG A 125 13.12 -19.07 0.92
N PHE A 126 12.74 -17.84 0.60
CA PHE A 126 13.43 -17.03 -0.41
C PHE A 126 13.67 -15.62 0.11
N ARG A 127 14.58 -14.94 -0.52
CA ARG A 127 14.94 -13.55 -0.20
C ARG A 127 14.77 -12.69 -1.45
N THR A 128 14.45 -11.43 -1.24
CA THR A 128 14.45 -10.44 -2.32
C THR A 128 15.37 -9.30 -1.91
N LEU A 129 16.20 -8.85 -2.85
CA LEU A 129 16.93 -7.59 -2.75
C LEU A 129 16.13 -6.56 -3.52
N ASN A 130 15.65 -5.54 -2.84
CA ASN A 130 14.86 -4.46 -3.43
C ASN A 130 15.70 -3.18 -3.46
N ILE A 131 15.79 -2.54 -4.62
CA ILE A 131 16.56 -1.30 -4.81
C ILE A 131 15.63 -0.23 -5.37
N LEU A 132 15.55 0.90 -4.67
CA LEU A 132 14.71 2.04 -5.04
C LEU A 132 15.53 3.32 -5.25
N ASP A 133 15.09 4.14 -6.17
CA ASP A 133 15.47 5.55 -6.26
C ASP A 133 14.74 6.35 -5.18
N LEU A 134 15.48 7.09 -4.35
CA LEU A 134 14.90 7.87 -3.25
C LEU A 134 14.18 9.13 -3.72
N ALA A 135 14.53 9.69 -4.90
CA ALA A 135 13.89 10.87 -5.44
C ALA A 135 12.57 10.54 -6.12
N THR A 136 12.57 9.60 -7.07
CA THR A 136 11.39 9.20 -7.85
C THR A 136 10.54 8.15 -7.17
N ARG A 137 11.14 7.38 -6.25
CA ARG A 137 10.59 6.17 -5.62
C ARG A 137 10.31 5.05 -6.62
N GLU A 138 10.99 5.09 -7.75
CA GLU A 138 11.00 4.04 -8.75
C GLU A 138 11.75 2.84 -8.21
N CYS A 139 11.23 1.63 -8.47
CA CYS A 139 11.91 0.40 -8.18
C CYS A 139 12.89 0.10 -9.31
N LEU A 140 14.18 0.19 -9.02
CA LEU A 140 15.25 -0.03 -10.00
C LEU A 140 15.52 -1.51 -10.23
N ALA A 141 15.44 -2.32 -9.16
CA ALA A 141 15.56 -3.77 -9.26
C ALA A 141 14.85 -4.49 -8.12
N ILE A 142 14.41 -5.70 -8.42
CA ILE A 142 13.97 -6.72 -7.47
C ILE A 142 14.67 -8.01 -7.86
N GLU A 143 15.69 -8.38 -7.12
CA GLU A 143 16.38 -9.67 -7.32
C GLU A 143 15.82 -10.69 -6.34
N VAL A 144 15.46 -11.88 -6.83
CA VAL A 144 14.83 -12.94 -6.03
C VAL A 144 15.70 -14.20 -6.11
N ASP A 145 16.08 -14.72 -4.93
CA ASP A 145 16.83 -15.99 -4.86
C ASP A 145 16.60 -16.64 -3.48
N THR A 146 16.96 -17.89 -3.34
CA THR A 146 17.02 -18.60 -2.05
C THR A 146 18.19 -18.12 -1.20
N SER A 147 19.27 -17.69 -1.85
CA SER A 147 20.46 -17.12 -1.23
C SER A 147 20.97 -15.92 -2.03
N LEU A 148 21.17 -14.80 -1.36
CA LEU A 148 21.70 -13.57 -1.96
C LEU A 148 23.03 -13.18 -1.28
N PRO A 149 24.15 -13.86 -1.62
CA PRO A 149 25.45 -13.50 -1.10
C PRO A 149 25.91 -12.14 -1.63
N GLY A 150 26.84 -11.48 -0.94
CA GLY A 150 27.32 -10.14 -1.30
C GLY A 150 27.79 -10.02 -2.76
N GLN A 151 28.43 -11.06 -3.32
CA GLN A 151 28.83 -11.06 -4.74
C GLN A 151 27.62 -10.99 -5.70
N ARG A 152 26.48 -11.57 -5.32
CA ARG A 152 25.25 -11.46 -6.13
C ARG A 152 24.72 -10.03 -6.08
N VAL A 153 24.76 -9.39 -4.91
CA VAL A 153 24.38 -7.98 -4.74
C VAL A 153 25.23 -7.09 -5.65
N LEU A 154 26.55 -7.31 -5.72
CA LEU A 154 27.43 -6.53 -6.59
C LEU A 154 27.07 -6.67 -8.06
N ARG A 155 26.78 -7.89 -8.54
CA ARG A 155 26.34 -8.11 -9.93
C ARG A 155 25.05 -7.34 -10.26
N VAL A 156 24.10 -7.32 -9.31
CA VAL A 156 22.85 -6.56 -9.48
C VAL A 156 23.16 -5.07 -9.55
N LEU A 157 24.03 -4.57 -8.68
CA LEU A 157 24.44 -3.16 -8.70
C LEU A 157 25.14 -2.80 -10.02
N ASP A 158 26.05 -3.65 -10.52
CA ASP A 158 26.74 -3.44 -11.80
C ASP A 158 25.74 -3.38 -12.98
N GLN A 159 24.72 -4.22 -12.98
CA GLN A 159 23.65 -4.18 -13.99
C GLN A 159 22.85 -2.89 -13.92
N ILE A 160 22.50 -2.46 -12.71
CA ILE A 160 21.67 -1.24 -12.53
C ILE A 160 22.47 0.01 -12.92
N ILE A 161 23.73 0.12 -12.54
CA ILE A 161 24.57 1.27 -12.93
C ILE A 161 24.76 1.36 -14.45
N ALA A 162 24.78 0.23 -15.15
CA ALA A 162 24.86 0.21 -16.60
C ALA A 162 23.63 0.85 -17.26
N TRP A 163 22.45 0.77 -16.63
CA TRP A 163 21.19 1.32 -17.17
C TRP A 163 20.86 2.73 -16.66
N TYR A 164 21.14 2.99 -15.40
CA TYR A 164 20.67 4.20 -14.70
C TYR A 164 21.79 5.17 -14.33
N GLY A 165 23.05 4.75 -14.52
CA GLY A 165 24.24 5.51 -14.08
C GLY A 165 24.58 5.24 -12.63
N VAL A 166 25.75 5.74 -12.21
CA VAL A 166 26.29 5.54 -10.88
C VAL A 166 25.63 6.52 -9.89
N PRO A 167 25.02 6.07 -8.78
CA PRO A 167 24.48 6.95 -7.77
C PRO A 167 25.60 7.57 -6.93
N LYS A 168 25.33 8.73 -6.36
CA LYS A 168 26.26 9.36 -5.39
C LYS A 168 26.23 8.67 -4.03
N ARG A 169 25.07 8.09 -3.66
CA ARG A 169 24.83 7.50 -2.35
C ARG A 169 23.90 6.30 -2.45
N ILE A 170 24.14 5.30 -1.61
CA ILE A 170 23.23 4.19 -1.37
C ILE A 170 22.98 4.08 0.13
N THR A 171 21.68 4.21 0.53
CA THR A 171 21.23 4.00 1.90
C THR A 171 20.89 2.53 2.11
N LEU A 172 21.42 1.92 3.17
CA LEU A 172 21.25 0.50 3.47
C LEU A 172 21.15 0.28 4.98
N ASP A 173 20.57 -0.85 5.37
CA ASP A 173 20.52 -1.24 6.77
C ASP A 173 21.85 -1.86 7.20
N ASN A 174 22.00 -2.10 8.52
CA ASN A 174 23.20 -2.74 9.09
C ASN A 174 23.12 -4.28 9.00
N GLY A 175 22.49 -4.83 7.98
CA GLY A 175 22.43 -6.27 7.76
C GLY A 175 23.82 -6.88 7.53
N PRO A 176 24.08 -8.11 8.04
CA PRO A 176 25.38 -8.76 7.86
C PRO A 176 25.74 -8.97 6.40
N GLU A 177 24.78 -8.99 5.51
CA GLU A 177 24.93 -9.12 4.07
C GLU A 177 25.59 -7.89 3.43
N PHE A 178 25.41 -6.72 4.03
CA PHE A 178 25.98 -5.46 3.58
C PHE A 178 27.30 -5.10 4.29
N ALA A 179 27.61 -5.79 5.39
CA ALA A 179 28.85 -5.56 6.17
C ALA A 179 30.09 -6.22 5.54
N GLY A 180 30.05 -6.56 4.26
CA GLY A 180 31.13 -7.28 3.58
C GLY A 180 32.15 -6.35 2.91
N ARG A 181 33.46 -6.62 3.08
CA ARG A 181 34.55 -5.90 2.40
C ARG A 181 34.36 -5.76 0.89
N ALA A 182 33.61 -6.66 0.26
CA ALA A 182 33.37 -6.64 -1.18
C ALA A 182 32.46 -5.46 -1.58
N LEU A 183 31.45 -5.13 -0.79
CA LEU A 183 30.58 -3.98 -1.04
C LEU A 183 31.32 -2.66 -0.81
N ASP A 184 32.16 -2.59 0.24
CA ASP A 184 32.99 -1.41 0.52
C ASP A 184 33.99 -1.16 -0.61
N ALA A 185 34.65 -2.21 -1.10
CA ALA A 185 35.60 -2.12 -2.22
C ALA A 185 34.89 -1.69 -3.52
N TRP A 186 33.69 -2.22 -3.78
CA TRP A 186 32.88 -1.83 -4.93
C TRP A 186 32.45 -0.34 -4.84
N ALA A 187 32.01 0.09 -3.67
CA ALA A 187 31.57 1.47 -3.44
C ALA A 187 32.73 2.44 -3.61
N TYR A 188 33.93 2.08 -3.10
CA TYR A 188 35.13 2.86 -3.29
C TYR A 188 35.51 2.98 -4.78
N ALA A 189 35.50 1.87 -5.52
CA ALA A 189 35.83 1.85 -6.94
C ALA A 189 34.90 2.72 -7.79
N HIS A 190 33.60 2.80 -7.42
CA HIS A 190 32.60 3.60 -8.12
C HIS A 190 32.37 4.98 -7.51
N GLN A 191 33.12 5.35 -6.47
CA GLN A 191 32.95 6.61 -5.74
C GLN A 191 31.54 6.82 -5.18
N VAL A 192 30.91 5.75 -4.70
CA VAL A 192 29.58 5.74 -4.10
C VAL A 192 29.68 5.80 -2.58
N LEU A 193 28.95 6.71 -1.96
CA LEU A 193 28.85 6.79 -0.50
C LEU A 193 27.85 5.75 0.00
N LEU A 194 28.31 4.84 0.85
CA LEU A 194 27.42 3.93 1.59
C LEU A 194 26.94 4.63 2.88
N ASP A 195 25.64 4.79 3.01
CA ASP A 195 24.98 5.48 4.12
C ASP A 195 24.21 4.45 4.95
N PHE A 196 24.86 3.96 6.02
CA PHE A 196 24.24 2.97 6.90
C PHE A 196 23.26 3.64 7.86
N ILE A 197 22.06 3.09 7.95
CA ILE A 197 21.00 3.58 8.83
C ILE A 197 21.43 3.44 10.29
N GLU A 198 21.26 4.48 11.06
CA GLU A 198 21.56 4.43 12.50
C GLU A 198 20.64 3.45 13.22
N PRO A 199 21.16 2.60 14.11
CA PRO A 199 20.37 1.72 14.95
C PRO A 199 19.27 2.47 15.69
N GLY A 200 18.02 2.01 15.58
CA GLY A 200 16.86 2.66 16.23
C GLY A 200 16.22 3.81 15.47
N LYS A 201 16.71 4.16 14.27
CA LYS A 201 16.11 5.18 13.41
C LYS A 201 15.49 4.59 12.11
N PRO A 202 14.49 3.70 12.18
CA PRO A 202 13.89 3.06 11.00
C PRO A 202 13.26 4.07 10.03
N THR A 203 12.97 5.29 10.48
CA THR A 203 12.39 6.34 9.64
C THR A 203 13.31 6.77 8.49
N GLN A 204 14.61 6.52 8.57
CA GLN A 204 15.57 6.82 7.50
C GLN A 204 15.34 5.95 6.26
N ASN A 205 14.79 4.72 6.41
CA ASN A 205 14.42 3.83 5.31
C ASN A 205 12.91 3.66 5.09
N GLY A 206 12.09 4.58 5.60
CA GLY A 206 10.63 4.48 5.59
C GLY A 206 10.00 4.36 4.19
N HIS A 207 10.71 4.81 3.13
CA HIS A 207 10.25 4.67 1.75
C HIS A 207 10.36 3.23 1.28
N LEU A 208 11.47 2.58 1.57
CA LEU A 208 11.73 1.20 1.20
C LEU A 208 10.87 0.23 2.04
N GLU A 209 10.69 0.48 3.35
CA GLU A 209 9.75 -0.27 4.18
C GLU A 209 8.31 -0.19 3.62
N SER A 210 7.89 1.00 3.20
CA SER A 210 6.58 1.19 2.57
C SER A 210 6.45 0.45 1.24
N PHE A 211 7.51 0.42 0.44
CA PHE A 211 7.57 -0.37 -0.80
C PHE A 211 7.48 -1.86 -0.51
N ASN A 212 8.32 -2.37 0.39
CA ASN A 212 8.36 -3.78 0.79
C ASN A 212 6.98 -4.25 1.29
N GLY A 213 6.29 -3.42 2.08
CA GLY A 213 4.93 -3.70 2.52
C GLY A 213 3.94 -3.84 1.35
N LYS A 214 4.01 -2.97 0.36
CA LYS A 214 3.15 -3.02 -0.84
C LYS A 214 3.51 -4.21 -1.73
N PHE A 215 4.79 -4.44 -1.95
CA PHE A 215 5.28 -5.56 -2.75
C PHE A 215 4.82 -6.89 -2.18
N ARG A 216 4.94 -7.08 -0.86
CA ARG A 216 4.43 -8.27 -0.18
C ARG A 216 2.93 -8.43 -0.36
N ASP A 217 2.15 -7.36 -0.25
CA ASP A 217 0.69 -7.42 -0.33
C ASP A 217 0.15 -7.61 -1.74
N GLU A 218 0.80 -7.01 -2.72
CA GLU A 218 0.29 -6.96 -4.10
C GLU A 218 0.88 -8.05 -5.00
N CYS A 219 2.13 -8.46 -4.74
CA CYS A 219 2.81 -9.48 -5.55
C CYS A 219 2.88 -10.83 -4.83
N LEU A 220 3.43 -10.88 -3.61
CA LEU A 220 3.71 -12.16 -2.98
C LEU A 220 2.45 -12.86 -2.46
N LYS A 221 1.57 -12.15 -1.77
CA LYS A 221 0.33 -12.75 -1.23
C LYS A 221 -0.74 -13.03 -2.29
N THR A 222 -0.72 -12.31 -3.41
CA THR A 222 -1.72 -12.49 -4.47
C THR A 222 -1.40 -13.70 -5.33
N SER A 223 -0.13 -14.00 -5.57
CA SER A 223 0.29 -15.18 -6.34
C SER A 223 0.00 -16.50 -5.61
N VAL A 224 -0.05 -16.49 -4.28
CA VAL A 224 -0.44 -17.66 -3.49
C VAL A 224 -1.93 -18.01 -3.66
N SER A 225 -2.79 -17.01 -3.84
CA SER A 225 -4.25 -17.23 -4.02
C SER A 225 -4.63 -17.71 -5.41
N THR A 226 -3.80 -17.48 -6.43
CA THR A 226 -4.10 -17.89 -7.82
C THR A 226 -3.63 -19.29 -8.16
N CYS A 227 -2.69 -19.86 -7.42
CA CYS A 227 -2.21 -21.22 -7.65
C CYS A 227 -3.12 -22.33 -7.07
N THR A 228 -4.10 -21.99 -6.23
CA THR A 228 -5.04 -22.97 -5.65
C THR A 228 -6.27 -23.25 -6.52
N GLY A 229 -6.35 -22.69 -7.73
CA GLY A 229 -7.55 -22.75 -8.60
C GLY A 229 -7.38 -23.40 -9.97
N LEU A 230 -6.28 -24.13 -10.27
CA LEU A 230 -6.17 -24.96 -11.48
C LEU A 230 -6.18 -26.43 -11.07
N PRO A 231 -7.26 -27.19 -11.36
CA PRO A 231 -7.20 -28.63 -11.30
C PRO A 231 -6.28 -29.15 -12.41
N LEU A 232 -5.43 -30.12 -12.05
CA LEU A 232 -4.66 -30.96 -12.96
C LEU A 232 -5.57 -31.70 -13.93
#